data_295a7a0c4ee16ba4b3f842a9bd3f7eba
#
_entry.id   295a7a0c4ee16ba4b3f842a9bd3f7eba
#
_cell.length_a   1.000
_cell.length_b   1.000
_cell.length_c   1.000
_cell.angle_alpha   90.00
_cell.angle_beta   90.00
_cell.angle_gamma   90.00
#
_symmetry.space_group_name_H-M   'P 1'
#
loop_
_entity.id
_entity.type
_entity.pdbx_description
1 polymer ?
#
loop_
_entity_poly.entity_id
_entity_poly.type
_entity_poly.pdbx_seq_one_letter_code
_entity_poly.pdbx_strand_id
1 'polypeptide(L)'
;MTRQRVPALVIAFDTTAQAIAAETLFTAQGLPGRMIPIPSQISAGCGLAWKAAPEQRQALLSALDAAGAAYAVCQTVLLLR
;
A
#
# COMPACT_ATOMS: atom_id res chain seq x y z
N MET A 1 -11.76 25.50 -6.66
CA MET A 1 -10.52 24.85 -7.11
C MET A 1 -10.77 23.36 -7.28
N THR A 2 -10.44 22.81 -8.40
CA THR A 2 -10.70 21.39 -8.70
C THR A 2 -9.58 20.53 -8.16
N ARG A 3 -9.92 19.51 -7.36
CA ARG A 3 -8.94 18.52 -6.93
C ARG A 3 -8.62 17.58 -8.06
N GLN A 4 -7.35 17.28 -8.23
CA GLN A 4 -6.90 16.32 -9.23
C GLN A 4 -6.85 14.92 -8.66
N ARG A 5 -7.25 13.95 -9.48
CA ARG A 5 -7.01 12.54 -9.19
C ARG A 5 -5.67 12.16 -9.79
N VAL A 6 -4.84 11.52 -9.01
CA VAL A 6 -3.51 11.09 -9.43
C VAL A 6 -3.36 9.59 -9.21
N PRO A 7 -2.56 8.91 -10.05
CA PRO A 7 -2.28 7.49 -9.85
C PRO A 7 -1.53 7.30 -8.53
N ALA A 8 -1.95 6.30 -7.78
CA ALA A 8 -1.28 5.90 -6.55
C ALA A 8 -1.22 4.38 -6.50
N LEU A 9 -0.10 3.85 -6.06
CA LEU A 9 0.02 2.44 -5.77
C LEU A 9 -0.60 2.18 -4.42
N VAL A 10 -1.46 1.16 -4.34
CA VAL A 10 -2.11 0.77 -3.10
C VAL A 10 -1.89 -0.71 -2.88
N ILE A 11 -1.33 -1.06 -1.72
CA ILE A 11 -1.16 -2.45 -1.29
C ILE A 11 -2.11 -2.65 -0.12
N ALA A 12 -3.12 -3.49 -0.32
CA ALA A 12 -4.11 -3.80 0.69
C ALA A 12 -3.80 -5.13 1.37
N PHE A 13 -4.29 -5.30 2.58
CA PHE A 13 -3.97 -6.46 3.41
C PHE A 13 -5.25 -7.15 3.89
N ASP A 14 -5.17 -8.47 4.09
CA ASP A 14 -6.30 -9.25 4.60
C ASP A 14 -6.50 -9.06 6.10
N THR A 15 -5.41 -8.83 6.83
CA THR A 15 -5.45 -8.70 8.28
C THR A 15 -4.70 -7.48 8.75
N THR A 16 -5.08 -6.97 9.91
CA THR A 16 -4.37 -5.86 10.55
C THR A 16 -2.92 -6.23 10.87
N ALA A 17 -2.68 -7.48 11.26
CA ALA A 17 -1.33 -7.96 11.54
C ALA A 17 -0.44 -7.86 10.30
N GLN A 18 -0.95 -8.23 9.13
CA GLN A 18 -0.22 -8.09 7.88
C GLN A 18 0.09 -6.62 7.57
N ALA A 19 -0.89 -5.74 7.77
CA ALA A 19 -0.72 -4.32 7.53
C ALA A 19 0.38 -3.72 8.43
N ILE A 20 0.36 -4.06 9.70
CA ILE A 20 1.35 -3.57 10.66
C ILE A 20 2.74 -4.11 10.33
N ALA A 21 2.85 -5.40 9.98
CA ALA A 21 4.11 -6.01 9.59
C ALA A 21 4.70 -5.32 8.36
N ALA A 22 3.87 -5.01 7.36
CA ALA A 22 4.32 -4.31 6.16
C ALA A 22 4.78 -2.87 6.48
N GLU A 23 4.04 -2.15 7.30
CA GLU A 23 4.42 -0.80 7.71
C GLU A 23 5.78 -0.81 8.42
N THR A 24 5.97 -1.72 9.35
CA THR A 24 7.23 -1.87 10.07
C THR A 24 8.38 -2.16 9.12
N LEU A 25 8.17 -3.08 8.18
CA LEU A 25 9.16 -3.45 7.18
C LEU A 25 9.55 -2.26 6.29
N PHE A 26 8.55 -1.58 5.74
CA PHE A 26 8.80 -0.45 4.84
C PHE A 26 9.49 0.69 5.56
N THR A 27 9.05 0.99 6.77
CA THR A 27 9.66 2.04 7.58
C THR A 27 11.12 1.72 7.92
N ALA A 28 11.39 0.47 8.31
CA ALA A 28 12.74 0.03 8.64
C ALA A 28 13.70 0.12 7.45
N GLN A 29 13.19 -0.10 6.24
CA GLN A 29 13.99 -0.03 5.02
C GLN A 29 14.00 1.35 4.36
N GLY A 30 13.34 2.33 4.97
CA GLY A 30 13.24 3.67 4.41
C GLY A 30 12.47 3.75 3.11
N LEU A 31 11.56 2.81 2.88
CA LEU A 31 10.74 2.80 1.68
C LEU A 31 9.60 3.83 1.80
N PRO A 32 9.28 4.54 0.71
CA PRO A 32 8.29 5.62 0.78
C PRO A 32 6.87 5.12 0.85
N GLY A 33 5.99 5.97 1.36
CA GLY A 33 4.58 5.70 1.45
C GLY A 33 4.03 5.91 2.86
N ARG A 34 2.77 5.58 3.03
CA ARG A 34 2.11 5.68 4.33
C ARG A 34 0.90 4.76 4.39
N MET A 35 0.50 4.40 5.61
CA MET A 35 -0.74 3.65 5.82
C MET A 35 -1.94 4.59 5.68
N ILE A 36 -2.95 4.12 4.96
CA ILE A 36 -4.20 4.85 4.75
C ILE A 36 -5.39 3.91 4.96
N PRO A 37 -6.59 4.45 5.19
CA PRO A 37 -7.79 3.63 5.07
C PRO A 37 -7.89 3.09 3.64
N ILE A 38 -8.40 1.88 3.48
CA ILE A 38 -8.51 1.28 2.15
C ILE A 38 -9.42 2.11 1.25
N PRO A 39 -8.98 2.46 0.03
CA PRO A 39 -9.85 3.17 -0.92
C PRO A 39 -11.06 2.33 -1.31
N SER A 40 -12.17 3.00 -1.60
CA SER A 40 -13.42 2.32 -1.98
C SER A 40 -13.29 1.48 -3.25
N GLN A 41 -12.31 1.79 -4.11
CA GLN A 41 -12.05 1.04 -5.34
C GLN A 41 -11.50 -0.36 -5.07
N ILE A 42 -11.01 -0.62 -3.86
CA ILE A 42 -10.37 -1.88 -3.51
C ILE A 42 -11.14 -2.54 -2.39
N SER A 43 -11.31 -3.85 -2.50
CA SER A 43 -11.94 -4.64 -1.44
C SER A 43 -10.88 -5.55 -0.81
N ALA A 44 -10.70 -5.44 0.51
CA ALA A 44 -9.82 -6.31 1.27
C ALA A 44 -10.24 -6.32 2.74
N GLY A 45 -9.75 -7.31 3.47
CA GLY A 45 -10.32 -7.69 4.76
C GLY A 45 -10.14 -6.74 5.93
N CYS A 46 -8.99 -6.04 6.05
CA CYS A 46 -8.72 -5.30 7.29
C CYS A 46 -9.03 -3.80 7.22
N GLY A 47 -9.36 -3.28 6.05
CA GLY A 47 -9.66 -1.86 5.89
C GLY A 47 -8.45 -0.94 5.89
N LEU A 48 -7.23 -1.48 5.89
CA LEU A 48 -5.99 -0.71 5.85
C LEU A 48 -5.21 -1.02 4.58
N ALA A 49 -4.49 -0.02 4.08
CA ALA A 49 -3.67 -0.17 2.89
C ALA A 49 -2.44 0.74 2.96
N TRP A 50 -1.38 0.35 2.25
CA TRP A 50 -0.18 1.17 2.10
C TRP A 50 -0.26 1.92 0.78
N LYS A 51 -0.12 3.24 0.83
CA LYS A 51 -0.14 4.10 -0.36
C LYS A 51 1.26 4.59 -0.67
N ALA A 52 1.64 4.52 -1.94
CA ALA A 52 2.92 5.03 -2.41
C ALA A 52 2.80 5.50 -3.85
N ALA A 53 3.87 6.10 -4.39
CA ALA A 53 3.93 6.42 -5.81
C ALA A 53 4.01 5.13 -6.64
N PRO A 54 3.40 5.08 -7.84
CA PRO A 54 3.43 3.86 -8.67
C PRO A 54 4.84 3.37 -8.99
N GLU A 55 5.80 4.26 -9.10
CA GLU A 55 7.20 3.92 -9.38
C GLU A 55 7.84 3.07 -8.29
N GLN A 56 7.27 3.06 -7.09
CA GLN A 56 7.78 2.30 -5.95
C GLN A 56 7.32 0.85 -5.91
N ARG A 57 6.47 0.45 -6.85
CA ARG A 57 5.89 -0.90 -6.87
C ARG A 57 6.94 -1.99 -6.73
N GLN A 58 7.97 -1.97 -7.56
CA GLN A 58 8.99 -2.99 -7.56
C GLN A 58 9.71 -3.07 -6.21
N ALA A 59 10.11 -1.93 -5.68
CA ALA A 59 10.84 -1.88 -4.41
C ALA A 59 9.99 -2.42 -3.25
N LEU A 60 8.72 -2.01 -3.20
CA LEU A 60 7.82 -2.43 -2.13
C LEU A 60 7.48 -3.92 -2.22
N LEU A 61 7.16 -4.41 -3.42
CA LEU A 61 6.85 -5.83 -3.61
C LEU A 61 8.07 -6.72 -3.38
N SER A 62 9.26 -6.27 -3.79
CA SER A 62 10.50 -7.01 -3.53
C SER A 62 10.78 -7.11 -2.04
N ALA A 63 10.54 -6.05 -1.28
CA ALA A 63 10.72 -6.06 0.18
C ALA A 63 9.75 -7.04 0.85
N LEU A 64 8.48 -7.04 0.44
CA LEU A 64 7.49 -7.99 0.97
C LEU A 64 7.87 -9.42 0.64
N ASP A 65 8.29 -9.69 -0.59
CA ASP A 65 8.68 -11.01 -1.04
C ASP A 65 9.90 -11.52 -0.27
N ALA A 66 10.93 -10.69 -0.13
CA ALA A 66 12.15 -11.05 0.60
C ALA A 66 11.88 -11.35 2.08
N ALA A 67 10.91 -10.68 2.69
CA ALA A 67 10.53 -10.89 4.07
C ALA A 67 9.50 -12.02 4.26
N GLY A 68 8.97 -12.58 3.17
CA GLY A 68 7.88 -13.55 3.24
C GLY A 68 6.60 -12.94 3.78
N ALA A 69 6.41 -11.64 3.62
CA ALA A 69 5.24 -10.93 4.13
C ALA A 69 4.09 -10.99 3.13
N ALA A 70 2.90 -11.34 3.61
CA ALA A 70 1.74 -11.50 2.76
C ALA A 70 0.96 -10.19 2.62
N TYR A 71 0.28 -10.04 1.48
CA TYR A 71 -0.66 -8.96 1.22
C TYR A 71 -1.81 -9.50 0.37
N ALA A 72 -2.93 -8.77 0.32
CA ALA A 72 -4.10 -9.22 -0.43
C ALA A 72 -4.09 -8.72 -1.87
N VAL A 73 -3.88 -7.43 -2.07
CA VAL A 73 -3.99 -6.78 -3.38
C VAL A 73 -2.90 -5.73 -3.53
N CYS A 74 -2.31 -5.66 -4.72
CA CYS A 74 -1.43 -4.56 -5.11
C CYS A 74 -1.96 -3.98 -6.41
N GLN A 75 -2.41 -2.73 -6.38
CA GLN A 75 -3.11 -2.14 -7.50
C GLN A 75 -2.83 -0.64 -7.57
N THR A 76 -2.74 -0.13 -8.80
CA THR A 76 -2.68 1.32 -9.01
C THR A 76 -4.09 1.85 -9.20
N VAL A 77 -4.44 2.85 -8.42
CA VAL A 77 -5.77 3.50 -8.49
C VAL A 77 -5.62 5.01 -8.55
N LEU A 78 -6.66 5.69 -9.01
CA LEU A 78 -6.69 7.14 -9.00
C LEU A 78 -7.24 7.61 -7.66
N LEU A 79 -6.46 8.41 -6.97
CA LEU A 79 -6.85 8.98 -5.67
C LEU A 79 -6.79 10.50 -5.73
N LEU A 80 -7.58 11.15 -4.90
CA LEU A 80 -7.51 12.59 -4.73
C LEU A 80 -6.16 12.95 -4.11
N ARG A 81 -5.59 13.99 -4.67
CA ARG A 81 -4.28 14.48 -4.24
C ARG A 81 -4.35 15.11 -2.86
#